data_1e2d86383a80a3b03d2c7e21aaace839
#
_entry.id   1e2d86383a80a3b03d2c7e21aaace839
#
_cell.length_a   1.000
_cell.length_b   1.000
_cell.length_c   1.000
_cell.angle_alpha   90.00
_cell.angle_beta   90.00
_cell.angle_gamma   90.00
#
_symmetry.space_group_name_H-M   'P 1'
#
loop_
_entity.id
_entity.type
_entity.pdbx_description
1 polymer ?
#
loop_
_entity_poly.entity_id
_entity_poly.type
_entity_poly.pdbx_seq_one_letter_code
_entity_poly.pdbx_strand_id
1 'polypeptide(L)'
;MKTVRNIFGTGTLYDSPDLQGKIYATCAACMSVWSDFLSWANVHKERMVKSIEDADTIVVLCCQVTDLAVYNDIKVCERLNKQTGKSIFISGCLAQRFDIDLPDYIKRLDVVRVKNQPLYDKTLVHYEPPFWVKGFEETCETLSLKQGDLFRNFYPLKIGAGCNGNCKYCTIRHTRGEGYEMSARDQVDEFLAFDNVVLISDSPTVKQIKDWCEIAIENNKEISFRNMEPYVLVACEKEVVDLSRKGLLRILHCPIQSFDDEVLKIMNRNIPATKKAVEIMQEVRKSGTLVATNIIIDYVHNGKVYPNYYKQLLEEKFDYFAWNPYFDGHFDLKRAEERFDKYIV
;
A
#
# COMPACT_ATOMS: atom_id res chain seq x y z
N MET A 1 -2.74 20.72 -17.47
CA MET A 1 -3.82 19.71 -17.47
C MET A 1 -3.65 18.78 -18.66
N LYS A 2 -3.50 17.46 -18.45
CA LYS A 2 -3.31 16.50 -19.52
C LYS A 2 -4.48 15.51 -19.59
N THR A 3 -4.92 15.16 -20.80
CA THR A 3 -5.91 14.11 -21.03
C THR A 3 -5.20 12.75 -21.01
N VAL A 4 -5.68 11.82 -20.20
CA VAL A 4 -5.15 10.47 -20.07
C VAL A 4 -6.23 9.48 -20.44
N ARG A 5 -5.84 8.45 -21.20
CA ARG A 5 -6.68 7.30 -21.51
C ARG A 5 -6.06 6.05 -20.92
N ASN A 6 -6.82 5.34 -20.13
CA ASN A 6 -6.44 4.03 -19.59
C ASN A 6 -7.63 3.06 -19.66
N ILE A 7 -7.52 1.88 -19.08
CA ILE A 7 -8.60 0.88 -19.11
C ILE A 7 -9.86 1.32 -18.35
N PHE A 8 -9.79 2.35 -17.52
CA PHE A 8 -10.90 2.93 -16.76
C PHE A 8 -11.56 4.12 -17.47
N GLY A 9 -11.24 4.34 -18.74
CA GLY A 9 -11.84 5.39 -19.55
C GLY A 9 -10.89 6.51 -19.92
N THR A 10 -11.47 7.63 -20.33
CA THR A 10 -10.75 8.85 -20.71
C THR A 10 -11.09 9.95 -19.72
N GLY A 11 -10.08 10.59 -19.19
CA GLY A 11 -10.28 11.69 -18.24
C GLY A 11 -9.11 12.67 -18.24
N THR A 12 -9.23 13.70 -17.43
CA THR A 12 -8.27 14.78 -17.36
C THR A 12 -7.60 14.81 -16.00
N LEU A 13 -6.27 14.88 -16.02
CA LEU A 13 -5.44 15.07 -14.84
C LEU A 13 -4.82 16.46 -14.84
N TYR A 14 -4.66 17.04 -13.66
CA TYR A 14 -3.82 18.22 -13.44
C TYR A 14 -2.40 17.74 -13.17
N ASP A 15 -1.42 18.32 -13.84
CA ASP A 15 -0.01 18.04 -13.54
C ASP A 15 0.36 18.65 -12.19
N SER A 16 1.27 18.00 -11.45
CA SER A 16 1.72 18.51 -10.15
C SER A 16 2.35 19.91 -10.20
N PRO A 17 3.04 20.33 -11.28
CA PRO A 17 3.52 21.71 -11.43
C PRO A 17 2.41 22.77 -11.48
N ASP A 18 1.19 22.37 -11.84
CA ASP A 18 0.04 23.30 -11.89
C ASP A 18 -0.53 23.61 -10.49
N LEU A 19 -0.09 22.89 -9.44
CA LEU A 19 -0.50 23.20 -8.08
C LEU A 19 0.08 24.56 -7.67
N GLN A 20 -0.80 25.43 -7.15
CA GLN A 20 -0.41 26.80 -6.79
C GLN A 20 -0.14 26.95 -5.29
N GLY A 21 0.75 27.87 -4.94
CA GLY A 21 1.02 28.34 -3.59
C GLY A 21 1.50 27.25 -2.62
N LYS A 22 1.10 27.38 -1.36
CA LYS A 22 1.39 26.46 -0.26
C LYS A 22 0.48 25.23 -0.30
N ILE A 23 1.04 24.06 -0.05
CA ILE A 23 0.36 22.78 -0.23
C ILE A 23 0.27 22.04 1.10
N TYR A 24 -0.96 21.74 1.53
CA TYR A 24 -1.21 20.74 2.56
C TYR A 24 -1.53 19.40 1.90
N ALA A 25 -0.88 18.33 2.33
CA ALA A 25 -1.13 16.99 1.81
C ALA A 25 -1.40 16.00 2.93
N THR A 26 -2.46 15.19 2.75
CA THR A 26 -2.79 14.08 3.64
C THR A 26 -2.97 12.80 2.87
N CYS A 27 -2.65 11.66 3.50
CA CYS A 27 -2.73 10.34 2.88
C CYS A 27 -3.67 9.44 3.69
N ALA A 28 -4.80 9.08 3.11
CA ALA A 28 -5.71 8.03 3.59
C ALA A 28 -5.54 6.72 2.81
N ALA A 29 -4.52 6.62 1.96
CA ALA A 29 -4.20 5.47 1.13
C ALA A 29 -3.10 4.59 1.77
N CYS A 30 -2.61 3.61 1.01
CA CYS A 30 -1.51 2.75 1.45
C CYS A 30 -0.15 3.46 1.40
N MET A 31 0.82 2.94 2.13
CA MET A 31 2.19 3.45 2.16
C MET A 31 2.84 3.57 0.77
N SER A 32 2.48 2.73 -0.21
CA SER A 32 3.03 2.83 -1.55
C SER A 32 2.63 4.12 -2.25
N VAL A 33 1.37 4.55 -2.10
CA VAL A 33 0.89 5.84 -2.62
C VAL A 33 1.51 6.99 -1.83
N TRP A 34 1.58 6.85 -0.51
CA TRP A 34 2.21 7.86 0.34
C TRP A 34 3.69 8.08 -0.02
N SER A 35 4.47 7.01 -0.17
CA SER A 35 5.90 7.11 -0.51
C SER A 35 6.15 7.75 -1.89
N ASP A 36 5.29 7.52 -2.87
CA ASP A 36 5.40 8.16 -4.18
C ASP A 36 5.22 9.68 -4.10
N PHE A 37 4.19 10.11 -3.36
CA PHE A 37 3.94 11.54 -3.18
C PHE A 37 4.99 12.19 -2.27
N LEU A 38 5.46 11.48 -1.26
CA LEU A 38 6.49 11.96 -0.35
C LEU A 38 7.78 12.28 -1.09
N SER A 39 8.16 11.48 -2.10
CA SER A 39 9.30 11.77 -2.99
C SER A 39 9.12 13.13 -3.71
N TRP A 40 7.92 13.41 -4.21
CA TRP A 40 7.59 14.69 -4.81
C TRP A 40 7.58 15.82 -3.78
N ALA A 41 6.99 15.61 -2.60
CA ALA A 41 6.91 16.59 -1.53
C ALA A 41 8.31 17.01 -1.03
N ASN A 42 9.26 16.08 -0.93
CA ASN A 42 10.64 16.39 -0.55
C ASN A 42 11.35 17.31 -1.55
N VAL A 43 11.06 17.16 -2.86
CA VAL A 43 11.60 18.10 -3.88
C VAL A 43 11.00 19.49 -3.75
N HIS A 44 9.76 19.60 -3.27
CA HIS A 44 9.00 20.85 -3.14
C HIS A 44 8.76 21.26 -1.69
N LYS A 45 9.66 20.88 -0.77
CA LYS A 45 9.48 21.04 0.69
C LYS A 45 9.19 22.47 1.14
N GLU A 46 9.68 23.47 0.42
CA GLU A 46 9.45 24.90 0.71
C GLU A 46 7.99 25.33 0.49
N ARG A 47 7.22 24.53 -0.24
CA ARG A 47 5.78 24.75 -0.50
C ARG A 47 4.90 23.93 0.43
N MET A 48 5.44 22.92 1.11
CA MET A 48 4.68 22.05 1.98
C MET A 48 4.40 22.72 3.32
N VAL A 49 3.12 22.67 3.75
CA VAL A 49 2.70 23.20 5.05
C VAL A 49 2.05 22.09 5.89
N LYS A 50 2.17 22.20 7.21
CA LYS A 50 1.65 21.21 8.17
C LYS A 50 0.22 21.51 8.62
N SER A 51 -0.24 22.76 8.49
CA SER A 51 -1.59 23.18 8.83
C SER A 51 -2.42 23.40 7.56
N ILE A 52 -3.66 22.95 7.58
CA ILE A 52 -4.61 23.11 6.47
C ILE A 52 -5.02 24.59 6.31
N GLU A 53 -4.97 25.38 7.38
CA GLU A 53 -5.31 26.80 7.40
C GLU A 53 -4.31 27.62 6.57
N ASP A 54 -3.04 27.18 6.57
CA ASP A 54 -1.94 27.85 5.84
C ASP A 54 -1.87 27.47 4.36
N ALA A 55 -2.67 26.49 3.92
CA ALA A 55 -2.59 25.94 2.58
C ALA A 55 -3.40 26.75 1.56
N ASP A 56 -2.83 26.96 0.38
CA ASP A 56 -3.55 27.43 -0.80
C ASP A 56 -4.20 26.26 -1.57
N THR A 57 -3.52 25.12 -1.56
CA THR A 57 -3.92 23.87 -2.25
C THR A 57 -3.96 22.71 -1.26
N ILE A 58 -5.00 21.88 -1.36
CA ILE A 58 -5.17 20.67 -0.54
C ILE A 58 -5.08 19.45 -1.44
N VAL A 59 -4.22 18.50 -1.07
CA VAL A 59 -4.05 17.22 -1.77
C VAL A 59 -4.39 16.06 -0.85
N VAL A 60 -5.23 15.15 -1.32
CA VAL A 60 -5.58 13.91 -0.64
C VAL A 60 -5.08 12.73 -1.46
N LEU A 61 -4.26 11.88 -0.85
CA LEU A 61 -3.77 10.67 -1.47
C LEU A 61 -4.76 9.54 -1.25
N CYS A 62 -5.31 9.02 -2.34
CA CYS A 62 -6.48 8.17 -2.36
C CYS A 62 -6.19 6.76 -2.85
N CYS A 63 -6.89 5.80 -2.28
CA CYS A 63 -6.85 4.39 -2.64
C CYS A 63 -8.08 4.00 -3.49
N GLN A 64 -8.00 2.87 -4.18
CA GLN A 64 -9.14 2.29 -4.91
C GLN A 64 -9.17 0.76 -4.78
N VAL A 65 -8.45 0.20 -3.80
CA VAL A 65 -8.32 -1.25 -3.63
C VAL A 65 -9.66 -1.92 -3.28
N THR A 66 -10.54 -1.19 -2.60
CA THR A 66 -11.92 -1.59 -2.31
C THR A 66 -12.86 -0.41 -2.51
N ASP A 67 -14.16 -0.68 -2.67
CA ASP A 67 -15.20 0.36 -2.67
C ASP A 67 -15.27 1.11 -1.34
N LEU A 68 -14.97 0.43 -0.22
CA LEU A 68 -14.88 1.05 1.10
C LEU A 68 -13.76 2.10 1.17
N ALA A 69 -12.63 1.81 0.52
CA ALA A 69 -11.52 2.75 0.42
C ALA A 69 -11.93 4.00 -0.37
N VAL A 70 -12.58 3.79 -1.52
CA VAL A 70 -13.10 4.89 -2.35
C VAL A 70 -14.11 5.74 -1.57
N TYR A 71 -15.05 5.09 -0.87
CA TYR A 71 -16.05 5.77 -0.03
C TYR A 71 -15.39 6.62 1.05
N ASN A 72 -14.47 6.05 1.82
CA ASN A 72 -13.73 6.77 2.85
C ASN A 72 -12.99 7.99 2.28
N ASP A 73 -12.29 7.81 1.17
CA ASP A 73 -11.52 8.89 0.55
C ASP A 73 -12.42 10.05 0.08
N ILE A 74 -13.60 9.73 -0.49
CA ILE A 74 -14.61 10.74 -0.83
C ILE A 74 -15.10 11.47 0.42
N LYS A 75 -15.35 10.76 1.55
CA LYS A 75 -15.75 11.38 2.82
C LYS A 75 -14.67 12.28 3.42
N VAL A 76 -13.41 11.88 3.33
CA VAL A 76 -12.26 12.74 3.73
C VAL A 76 -12.25 14.02 2.88
N CYS A 77 -12.39 13.90 1.56
CA CYS A 77 -12.46 15.06 0.66
C CYS A 77 -13.66 15.96 0.97
N GLU A 78 -14.82 15.39 1.24
CA GLU A 78 -16.04 16.14 1.63
C GLU A 78 -15.82 16.95 2.91
N ARG A 79 -15.26 16.34 3.94
CA ARG A 79 -14.93 16.99 5.22
C ARG A 79 -13.98 18.18 4.99
N LEU A 80 -12.88 17.96 4.24
CA LEU A 80 -11.89 19.00 3.98
C LEU A 80 -12.46 20.15 3.11
N ASN A 81 -13.29 19.83 2.12
CA ASN A 81 -13.97 20.85 1.33
C ASN A 81 -14.93 21.69 2.18
N LYS A 82 -15.75 21.07 3.06
CA LYS A 82 -16.64 21.76 3.99
C LYS A 82 -15.88 22.67 4.96
N GLN A 83 -14.73 22.21 5.46
CA GLN A 83 -13.89 22.97 6.40
C GLN A 83 -13.26 24.21 5.75
N THR A 84 -12.87 24.11 4.48
CA THR A 84 -12.00 25.13 3.84
C THR A 84 -12.67 25.92 2.71
N GLY A 85 -13.78 25.41 2.16
CA GLY A 85 -14.40 25.95 0.94
C GLY A 85 -13.57 25.77 -0.34
N LYS A 86 -12.45 25.01 -0.27
CA LYS A 86 -11.50 24.85 -1.40
C LYS A 86 -11.78 23.57 -2.18
N SER A 87 -11.43 23.58 -3.47
CA SER A 87 -11.35 22.33 -4.25
C SER A 87 -10.27 21.42 -3.68
N ILE A 88 -10.54 20.11 -3.71
CA ILE A 88 -9.63 19.08 -3.21
C ILE A 88 -8.99 18.38 -4.41
N PHE A 89 -7.67 18.34 -4.44
CA PHE A 89 -6.95 17.53 -5.42
C PHE A 89 -6.73 16.13 -4.87
N ILE A 90 -7.10 15.11 -5.64
CA ILE A 90 -6.82 13.72 -5.28
C ILE A 90 -5.69 13.17 -6.15
N SER A 91 -4.80 12.39 -5.53
CA SER A 91 -3.74 11.65 -6.20
C SER A 91 -3.75 10.17 -5.79
N GLY A 92 -2.92 9.37 -6.41
CA GLY A 92 -2.86 7.92 -6.16
C GLY A 92 -3.80 7.12 -7.07
N CYS A 93 -4.17 5.93 -6.62
CA CYS A 93 -4.89 4.97 -7.46
C CYS A 93 -6.29 5.46 -7.87
N LEU A 94 -7.02 6.12 -6.98
CA LEU A 94 -8.36 6.65 -7.28
C LEU A 94 -8.33 7.74 -8.35
N ALA A 95 -7.28 8.55 -8.40
CA ALA A 95 -7.15 9.58 -9.42
C ALA A 95 -7.13 9.04 -10.86
N GLN A 96 -6.74 7.76 -11.03
CA GLN A 96 -6.67 7.07 -12.33
C GLN A 96 -7.98 6.35 -12.71
N ARG A 97 -9.01 6.40 -11.86
CA ARG A 97 -10.32 5.75 -12.06
C ARG A 97 -11.31 6.74 -12.67
N PHE A 98 -11.21 6.94 -14.00
CA PHE A 98 -12.09 7.87 -14.74
C PHE A 98 -13.51 7.37 -14.91
N ASP A 99 -13.76 6.10 -14.62
CA ASP A 99 -15.07 5.45 -14.59
C ASP A 99 -15.87 5.72 -13.30
N ILE A 100 -15.24 6.37 -12.29
CA ILE A 100 -15.91 6.75 -11.05
C ILE A 100 -16.27 8.24 -11.11
N ASP A 101 -17.56 8.54 -11.00
CA ASP A 101 -18.04 9.91 -10.89
C ASP A 101 -17.68 10.49 -9.52
N LEU A 102 -17.00 11.61 -9.54
CA LEU A 102 -16.57 12.32 -8.33
C LEU A 102 -17.30 13.68 -8.26
N PRO A 103 -17.57 14.17 -7.03
CA PRO A 103 -18.12 15.52 -6.85
C PRO A 103 -17.26 16.60 -7.53
N ASP A 104 -17.90 17.67 -8.00
CA ASP A 104 -17.25 18.75 -8.77
C ASP A 104 -16.11 19.46 -8.04
N TYR A 105 -16.11 19.46 -6.71
CA TYR A 105 -15.03 20.03 -5.90
C TYR A 105 -13.79 19.12 -5.83
N ILE A 106 -13.86 17.87 -6.32
CA ILE A 106 -12.70 16.95 -6.37
C ILE A 106 -12.07 17.03 -7.77
N LYS A 107 -10.78 17.32 -7.80
CA LYS A 107 -9.96 17.39 -9.01
C LYS A 107 -8.91 16.28 -9.01
N ARG A 108 -8.68 15.65 -10.15
CA ARG A 108 -7.70 14.56 -10.30
C ARG A 108 -6.31 15.14 -10.55
N LEU A 109 -5.32 14.66 -9.81
CA LEU A 109 -3.93 15.09 -9.90
C LEU A 109 -3.06 13.91 -10.37
N ASP A 110 -2.19 14.18 -11.34
CA ASP A 110 -1.13 13.25 -11.74
C ASP A 110 0.15 13.63 -10.99
N VAL A 111 0.60 12.76 -10.11
CA VAL A 111 1.85 12.95 -9.41
C VAL A 111 2.97 12.31 -10.18
N VAL A 112 3.88 13.13 -10.69
CA VAL A 112 5.11 12.66 -11.31
C VAL A 112 5.97 11.98 -10.24
N ARG A 113 6.21 10.68 -10.40
CA ARG A 113 7.10 9.93 -9.52
C ARG A 113 8.52 10.44 -9.69
N VAL A 114 9.10 10.93 -8.61
CA VAL A 114 10.50 11.33 -8.58
C VAL A 114 11.31 10.08 -8.25
N LYS A 115 12.00 9.55 -9.24
CA LYS A 115 12.88 8.38 -9.08
C LYS A 115 14.18 8.78 -8.37
N ASN A 116 14.72 7.85 -7.57
CA ASN A 116 16.03 7.99 -6.91
C ASN A 116 16.12 9.23 -6.00
N GLN A 117 15.00 9.67 -5.42
CA GLN A 117 15.00 10.72 -4.42
C GLN A 117 14.75 10.12 -3.04
N PRO A 118 15.58 10.42 -2.05
CA PRO A 118 15.39 9.98 -0.68
C PRO A 118 14.13 10.58 -0.05
N LEU A 119 13.53 9.85 0.89
CA LEU A 119 12.29 10.24 1.57
C LEU A 119 12.54 10.84 2.97
N TYR A 120 13.68 11.48 3.20
CA TYR A 120 14.17 11.86 4.53
C TYR A 120 13.13 12.48 5.46
N ASP A 121 12.26 13.35 4.95
CA ASP A 121 11.23 13.98 5.78
C ASP A 121 9.84 13.41 5.50
N LYS A 122 9.47 12.36 6.23
CA LYS A 122 8.13 11.75 6.14
C LYS A 122 7.01 12.60 6.74
N THR A 123 7.35 13.71 7.41
CA THR A 123 6.33 14.60 8.04
C THR A 123 5.72 15.60 7.08
N LEU A 124 6.25 15.71 5.86
CA LEU A 124 5.73 16.62 4.82
C LEU A 124 4.32 16.26 4.33
N VAL A 125 3.93 15.00 4.48
CA VAL A 125 2.61 14.51 4.12
C VAL A 125 2.01 13.82 5.33
N HIS A 126 0.90 14.32 5.82
CA HIS A 126 0.20 13.70 6.94
C HIS A 126 -0.31 12.32 6.53
N TYR A 127 0.03 11.29 7.30
CA TYR A 127 -0.37 9.92 7.04
C TYR A 127 -1.48 9.49 7.99
N GLU A 128 -2.67 9.28 7.44
CA GLU A 128 -3.80 8.65 8.12
C GLU A 128 -3.90 7.20 7.62
N PRO A 129 -3.71 6.21 8.49
CA PRO A 129 -3.77 4.83 8.06
C PRO A 129 -5.17 4.48 7.55
N PRO A 130 -5.27 3.58 6.56
CA PRO A 130 -6.55 3.11 6.07
C PRO A 130 -7.37 2.46 7.18
N PHE A 131 -8.64 2.85 7.33
CA PHE A 131 -9.56 2.38 8.35
C PHE A 131 -9.92 0.89 8.27
N TRP A 132 -9.75 0.26 7.11
CA TRP A 132 -10.08 -1.16 6.90
C TRP A 132 -9.09 -2.15 7.51
N VAL A 133 -8.11 -1.66 8.24
CA VAL A 133 -7.15 -2.48 8.96
C VAL A 133 -7.72 -2.85 10.33
N LYS A 134 -8.70 -3.76 10.39
CA LYS A 134 -9.24 -4.32 11.64
C LYS A 134 -8.35 -5.47 12.15
N GLY A 135 -8.35 -5.70 13.45
CA GLY A 135 -7.51 -6.72 14.11
C GLY A 135 -6.08 -6.27 14.37
N PHE A 136 -5.83 -4.99 14.25
CA PHE A 136 -4.52 -4.37 14.26
C PHE A 136 -4.03 -3.94 15.64
N GLU A 137 -4.95 -3.69 16.56
CA GLU A 137 -4.66 -3.07 17.85
C GLU A 137 -3.69 -3.90 18.69
N GLU A 138 -3.95 -5.20 18.80
CA GLU A 138 -3.10 -6.12 19.59
C GLU A 138 -1.68 -6.22 19.01
N THR A 139 -1.55 -6.26 17.67
CA THR A 139 -0.24 -6.25 17.01
C THR A 139 0.46 -4.91 17.16
N CYS A 140 -0.29 -3.80 17.13
CA CYS A 140 0.25 -2.47 17.36
C CYS A 140 0.78 -2.34 18.80
N GLU A 141 0.08 -2.85 19.79
CA GLU A 141 0.52 -2.88 21.18
C GLU A 141 1.82 -3.69 21.34
N THR A 142 1.87 -4.90 20.78
CA THR A 142 3.04 -5.78 20.81
C THR A 142 4.28 -5.10 20.20
N LEU A 143 4.09 -4.32 19.13
CA LEU A 143 5.17 -3.59 18.47
C LEU A 143 5.42 -2.19 19.04
N SER A 144 4.70 -1.80 20.11
CA SER A 144 4.69 -0.43 20.64
C SER A 144 4.34 0.61 19.55
N LEU A 145 3.46 0.23 18.62
CA LEU A 145 2.98 1.09 17.54
C LEU A 145 1.74 1.85 17.99
N LYS A 146 1.54 3.06 17.48
CA LYS A 146 0.26 3.74 17.63
C LYS A 146 -0.78 3.06 16.75
N GLN A 147 -2.05 3.11 17.18
CA GLN A 147 -3.19 2.60 16.41
C GLN A 147 -3.15 3.02 14.94
N GLY A 148 -3.35 2.10 14.03
CA GLY A 148 -3.30 2.38 12.60
C GLY A 148 -2.56 1.31 11.78
N ASP A 149 -1.83 1.69 10.74
CA ASP A 149 -1.09 0.78 9.85
C ASP A 149 0.09 0.10 10.59
N LEU A 150 0.29 -1.21 10.39
CA LEU A 150 1.40 -2.03 10.93
C LEU A 150 2.77 -1.36 10.77
N PHE A 151 2.94 -0.60 9.72
CA PHE A 151 4.20 0.05 9.39
C PHE A 151 4.21 1.56 9.67
N ARG A 152 3.20 2.10 10.36
CA ARG A 152 3.07 3.56 10.57
C ARG A 152 4.31 4.21 11.16
N ASN A 153 4.94 3.54 12.13
CA ASN A 153 6.14 4.05 12.80
C ASN A 153 7.44 3.66 12.11
N PHE A 154 7.37 2.95 10.98
CA PHE A 154 8.52 2.57 10.19
C PHE A 154 8.91 3.68 9.21
N TYR A 155 10.19 3.73 8.89
CA TYR A 155 10.65 4.53 7.78
C TYR A 155 10.37 3.80 6.46
N PRO A 156 9.58 4.38 5.54
CA PRO A 156 9.23 3.74 4.28
C PRO A 156 10.37 3.90 3.28
N LEU A 157 11.26 2.94 3.18
CA LEU A 157 12.30 2.95 2.15
C LEU A 157 11.71 2.49 0.83
N LYS A 158 11.55 3.42 -0.10
CA LYS A 158 10.96 3.14 -1.40
C LYS A 158 11.99 2.48 -2.31
N ILE A 159 11.77 1.20 -2.65
CA ILE A 159 12.67 0.41 -3.52
C ILE A 159 12.13 0.25 -4.95
N GLY A 160 10.89 0.64 -5.20
CA GLY A 160 10.26 0.56 -6.51
C GLY A 160 8.78 0.89 -6.46
N ALA A 161 8.11 0.87 -7.59
CA ALA A 161 6.65 1.00 -7.69
C ALA A 161 6.12 0.38 -8.99
N GLY A 162 4.78 0.22 -9.08
CA GLY A 162 4.14 -0.46 -10.19
C GLY A 162 4.25 -1.97 -10.10
N CYS A 163 3.63 -2.69 -11.03
CA CYS A 163 3.58 -4.14 -10.99
C CYS A 163 3.49 -4.74 -12.39
N ASN A 164 4.25 -5.81 -12.65
CA ASN A 164 4.20 -6.59 -13.88
C ASN A 164 3.34 -7.85 -13.74
N GLY A 165 2.69 -8.05 -12.58
CA GLY A 165 1.82 -9.17 -12.32
C GLY A 165 0.51 -9.14 -13.12
N ASN A 166 -0.21 -10.28 -13.12
CA ASN A 166 -1.47 -10.45 -13.84
C ASN A 166 -2.55 -11.09 -12.96
N CYS A 167 -2.65 -10.67 -11.70
CA CYS A 167 -3.69 -11.12 -10.78
C CYS A 167 -5.06 -10.57 -11.21
N LYS A 168 -6.07 -11.44 -11.33
CA LYS A 168 -7.39 -11.10 -11.91
C LYS A 168 -8.19 -10.06 -11.11
N TYR A 169 -7.91 -9.94 -9.82
CA TYR A 169 -8.59 -9.01 -8.92
C TYR A 169 -7.88 -7.65 -8.83
N CYS A 170 -6.64 -7.54 -9.34
CA CYS A 170 -5.76 -6.43 -9.01
C CYS A 170 -5.71 -5.40 -10.14
N THR A 171 -5.87 -4.14 -9.78
CA THR A 171 -5.82 -3.01 -10.72
C THR A 171 -4.51 -2.21 -10.64
N ILE A 172 -3.57 -2.63 -9.78
CA ILE A 172 -2.31 -1.90 -9.53
C ILE A 172 -1.56 -1.60 -10.82
N ARG A 173 -1.39 -2.59 -11.71
CA ARG A 173 -0.71 -2.39 -12.99
C ARG A 173 -1.34 -1.27 -13.83
N HIS A 174 -2.65 -1.12 -13.76
CA HIS A 174 -3.41 -0.15 -14.56
C HIS A 174 -3.45 1.25 -13.95
N THR A 175 -3.38 1.34 -12.62
CA THR A 175 -3.40 2.61 -11.90
C THR A 175 -2.02 3.14 -11.55
N ARG A 176 -1.04 2.26 -11.36
CA ARG A 176 0.33 2.59 -10.96
C ARG A 176 1.37 2.32 -12.04
N GLY A 177 0.96 1.71 -13.15
CA GLY A 177 1.82 1.41 -14.31
C GLY A 177 2.69 0.18 -14.12
N GLU A 178 3.60 -0.02 -15.10
CA GLU A 178 4.58 -1.09 -15.07
C GLU A 178 5.56 -0.95 -13.91
N GLY A 179 6.03 -2.11 -13.42
CA GLY A 179 7.00 -2.15 -12.33
C GLY A 179 8.35 -1.54 -12.74
N TYR A 180 8.91 -0.73 -11.86
CA TYR A 180 10.30 -0.28 -11.94
C TYR A 180 11.02 -0.52 -10.62
N GLU A 181 12.34 -0.69 -10.70
CA GLU A 181 13.22 -0.93 -9.58
C GLU A 181 14.12 0.28 -9.31
N MET A 182 14.48 0.47 -8.04
CA MET A 182 15.55 1.35 -7.62
C MET A 182 16.76 0.50 -7.19
N SER A 183 17.97 0.99 -7.44
CA SER A 183 19.19 0.30 -7.04
C SER A 183 19.28 0.26 -5.52
N ALA A 184 19.42 -0.95 -4.95
CA ALA A 184 19.58 -1.11 -3.51
C ALA A 184 20.87 -0.43 -3.01
N ARG A 185 21.95 -0.52 -3.77
CA ARG A 185 23.25 0.06 -3.42
C ARG A 185 23.22 1.58 -3.35
N ASP A 186 22.39 2.25 -4.18
CA ASP A 186 22.27 3.71 -4.17
C ASP A 186 21.45 4.23 -2.97
N GLN A 187 20.80 3.33 -2.22
CA GLN A 187 19.95 3.66 -1.08
C GLN A 187 20.51 3.19 0.28
N VAL A 188 21.73 2.68 0.31
CA VAL A 188 22.34 2.17 1.56
C VAL A 188 22.44 3.27 2.61
N ASP A 189 22.86 4.47 2.24
CA ASP A 189 22.99 5.59 3.17
C ASP A 189 21.62 5.97 3.78
N GLU A 190 20.55 5.99 2.96
CA GLU A 190 19.19 6.23 3.43
C GLU A 190 18.72 5.10 4.36
N PHE A 191 18.99 3.84 4.01
CA PHE A 191 18.69 2.70 4.86
C PHE A 191 19.37 2.78 6.22
N LEU A 192 20.63 3.19 6.26
CA LEU A 192 21.42 3.27 7.48
C LEU A 192 21.02 4.47 8.36
N ALA A 193 20.48 5.53 7.76
CA ALA A 193 20.11 6.75 8.48
C ALA A 193 18.89 6.62 9.39
N PHE A 194 18.05 5.60 9.20
CA PHE A 194 16.77 5.48 9.91
C PHE A 194 16.62 4.12 10.61
N ASP A 195 16.03 4.15 11.82
CA ASP A 195 15.59 2.95 12.51
C ASP A 195 14.25 2.44 11.95
N ASN A 196 13.91 1.16 12.21
CA ASN A 196 12.63 0.55 11.84
C ASN A 196 12.29 0.75 10.35
N VAL A 197 13.18 0.35 9.46
CA VAL A 197 12.96 0.51 8.00
C VAL A 197 12.04 -0.57 7.46
N VAL A 198 11.09 -0.17 6.61
CA VAL A 198 10.27 -1.08 5.81
C VAL A 198 10.46 -0.81 4.32
N LEU A 199 10.76 -1.86 3.56
CA LEU A 199 10.89 -1.77 2.11
C LEU A 199 9.52 -1.63 1.45
N ILE A 200 9.36 -0.59 0.62
CA ILE A 200 8.11 -0.26 -0.07
C ILE A 200 8.26 -0.47 -1.58
N SER A 201 7.50 -1.42 -2.09
CA SER A 201 7.24 -1.63 -3.52
C SER A 201 5.85 -2.23 -3.69
N ASP A 202 5.25 -2.08 -4.87
CA ASP A 202 4.00 -2.79 -5.19
C ASP A 202 4.28 -4.25 -5.57
N SER A 203 5.44 -4.53 -6.16
CA SER A 203 5.89 -5.87 -6.55
C SER A 203 7.43 -5.90 -6.61
N PRO A 204 8.12 -6.14 -5.48
CA PRO A 204 9.57 -6.24 -5.45
C PRO A 204 10.03 -7.46 -6.25
N THR A 205 11.22 -7.38 -6.85
CA THR A 205 11.80 -8.50 -7.60
C THR A 205 12.66 -9.40 -6.71
N VAL A 206 12.92 -10.62 -7.20
CA VAL A 206 13.81 -11.57 -6.53
C VAL A 206 15.20 -10.96 -6.30
N LYS A 207 15.74 -10.27 -7.32
CA LYS A 207 17.04 -9.61 -7.21
C LYS A 207 17.05 -8.56 -6.10
N GLN A 208 16.06 -7.68 -6.08
CA GLN A 208 15.96 -6.65 -5.03
C GLN A 208 15.93 -7.25 -3.63
N ILE A 209 15.11 -8.29 -3.41
CA ILE A 209 15.01 -8.91 -2.09
C ILE A 209 16.35 -9.52 -1.66
N LYS A 210 17.05 -10.20 -2.57
CA LYS A 210 18.38 -10.75 -2.28
C LYS A 210 19.40 -9.67 -1.95
N ASP A 211 19.46 -8.62 -2.78
CA ASP A 211 20.37 -7.48 -2.55
C ASP A 211 20.11 -6.85 -1.16
N TRP A 212 18.83 -6.65 -0.78
CA TRP A 212 18.49 -6.06 0.51
C TRP A 212 18.76 -7.00 1.71
N CYS A 213 18.56 -8.31 1.55
CA CYS A 213 18.98 -9.28 2.58
C CYS A 213 20.50 -9.23 2.81
N GLU A 214 21.29 -9.18 1.74
CA GLU A 214 22.76 -9.04 1.80
C GLU A 214 23.16 -7.74 2.52
N ILE A 215 22.61 -6.60 2.10
CA ILE A 215 22.89 -5.28 2.70
C ILE A 215 22.52 -5.25 4.19
N ALA A 216 21.37 -5.82 4.58
CA ALA A 216 20.95 -5.89 5.98
C ALA A 216 21.93 -6.73 6.83
N ILE A 217 22.41 -7.86 6.30
CA ILE A 217 23.40 -8.73 6.96
C ILE A 217 24.75 -8.03 7.06
N GLU A 218 25.26 -7.43 5.96
CA GLU A 218 26.55 -6.72 5.92
C GLU A 218 26.61 -5.60 6.94
N ASN A 219 25.48 -4.92 7.19
CA ASN A 219 25.42 -3.78 8.10
C ASN A 219 24.85 -4.13 9.49
N ASN A 220 24.56 -5.41 9.75
CA ASN A 220 23.94 -5.89 10.99
C ASN A 220 22.72 -5.04 11.40
N LYS A 221 21.82 -4.78 10.44
CA LYS A 221 20.68 -3.86 10.61
C LYS A 221 19.35 -4.54 10.29
N GLU A 222 18.37 -4.33 11.17
CA GLU A 222 17.02 -4.85 10.99
C GLU A 222 16.31 -4.23 9.78
N ILE A 223 15.50 -5.06 9.12
CA ILE A 223 14.69 -4.67 7.97
C ILE A 223 13.31 -5.32 8.04
N SER A 224 12.33 -4.73 7.39
CA SER A 224 10.99 -5.30 7.21
C SER A 224 10.61 -5.31 5.74
N PHE A 225 9.88 -6.35 5.33
CA PHE A 225 9.37 -6.49 3.97
C PHE A 225 7.85 -6.29 3.94
N ARG A 226 7.39 -5.43 3.03
CA ARG A 226 5.97 -5.21 2.76
C ARG A 226 5.61 -5.65 1.34
N ASN A 227 4.50 -6.40 1.20
CA ASN A 227 3.96 -6.89 -0.07
C ASN A 227 4.90 -7.82 -0.87
N MET A 228 5.63 -8.68 -0.18
CA MET A 228 6.45 -9.69 -0.86
C MET A 228 5.54 -10.75 -1.50
N GLU A 229 5.53 -10.83 -2.83
CA GLU A 229 4.75 -11.83 -3.55
C GLU A 229 5.20 -13.26 -3.21
N PRO A 230 4.28 -14.26 -3.07
CA PRO A 230 4.63 -15.62 -2.72
C PRO A 230 5.74 -16.24 -3.56
N TYR A 231 5.74 -16.03 -4.88
CA TYR A 231 6.78 -16.58 -5.76
C TYR A 231 8.15 -15.94 -5.51
N VAL A 232 8.18 -14.65 -5.14
CA VAL A 232 9.42 -13.94 -4.78
C VAL A 232 9.96 -14.50 -3.46
N LEU A 233 9.08 -14.67 -2.47
CA LEU A 233 9.46 -15.25 -1.17
C LEU A 233 10.06 -16.66 -1.34
N VAL A 234 9.43 -17.52 -2.14
CA VAL A 234 9.95 -18.87 -2.43
C VAL A 234 11.31 -18.80 -3.12
N ALA A 235 11.49 -17.91 -4.09
CA ALA A 235 12.78 -17.76 -4.78
C ALA A 235 13.89 -17.15 -3.91
N CYS A 236 13.54 -16.52 -2.78
CA CYS A 236 14.46 -15.94 -1.80
C CYS A 236 14.42 -16.69 -0.44
N GLU A 237 13.89 -17.93 -0.39
CA GLU A 237 13.71 -18.68 0.86
C GLU A 237 14.97 -18.69 1.72
N LYS A 238 16.11 -19.03 1.11
CA LYS A 238 17.39 -19.13 1.83
C LYS A 238 17.76 -17.78 2.47
N GLU A 239 17.77 -16.72 1.70
CA GLU A 239 18.21 -15.39 2.14
C GLU A 239 17.29 -14.84 3.23
N VAL A 240 15.96 -15.02 3.07
CA VAL A 240 14.96 -14.54 4.03
C VAL A 240 15.01 -15.33 5.35
N VAL A 241 15.19 -16.66 5.28
CA VAL A 241 15.32 -17.50 6.48
C VAL A 241 16.64 -17.22 7.21
N ASP A 242 17.75 -17.05 6.48
CA ASP A 242 19.04 -16.72 7.07
C ASP A 242 19.00 -15.35 7.77
N LEU A 243 18.34 -14.34 7.14
CA LEU A 243 18.13 -13.03 7.72
C LEU A 243 17.31 -13.10 9.02
N SER A 244 16.22 -13.88 9.02
CA SER A 244 15.37 -14.10 10.20
C SER A 244 16.13 -14.78 11.33
N ARG A 245 16.91 -15.83 11.03
CA ARG A 245 17.73 -16.56 12.04
C ARG A 245 18.79 -15.69 12.68
N LYS A 246 19.25 -14.64 11.98
CA LYS A 246 20.17 -13.63 12.51
C LYS A 246 19.48 -12.56 13.36
N GLY A 247 18.14 -12.61 13.48
CA GLY A 247 17.36 -11.59 14.19
C GLY A 247 17.25 -10.25 13.44
N LEU A 248 17.54 -10.23 12.14
CA LEU A 248 17.56 -9.02 11.33
C LEU A 248 16.30 -8.83 10.47
N LEU A 249 15.36 -9.77 10.50
CA LEU A 249 14.05 -9.65 9.84
C LEU A 249 12.98 -9.41 10.90
N ARG A 250 12.45 -8.20 10.96
CA ARG A 250 11.45 -7.83 11.96
C ARG A 250 10.03 -8.20 11.54
N ILE A 251 9.61 -7.82 10.33
CA ILE A 251 8.28 -8.12 9.79
C ILE A 251 8.40 -8.67 8.37
N LEU A 252 7.71 -9.77 8.10
CA LEU A 252 7.52 -10.32 6.77
C LEU A 252 6.04 -10.28 6.41
N HIS A 253 5.65 -9.37 5.50
CA HIS A 253 4.30 -9.30 4.97
C HIS A 253 4.25 -9.90 3.56
N CYS A 254 3.52 -11.02 3.43
CA CYS A 254 3.32 -11.73 2.17
C CYS A 254 1.82 -11.97 1.94
N PRO A 255 1.19 -11.30 0.95
CA PRO A 255 -0.24 -11.40 0.69
C PRO A 255 -0.58 -12.71 0.00
N ILE A 256 -1.14 -13.69 0.74
CA ILE A 256 -1.53 -15.00 0.19
C ILE A 256 -2.89 -14.97 -0.50
N GLN A 257 -3.79 -14.07 -0.12
CA GLN A 257 -5.13 -13.78 -0.65
C GLN A 257 -6.18 -14.85 -0.37
N SER A 258 -5.85 -16.13 -0.33
CA SER A 258 -6.75 -17.24 -0.03
C SER A 258 -5.96 -18.49 0.40
N PHE A 259 -6.63 -19.40 1.12
CA PHE A 259 -6.17 -20.77 1.35
C PHE A 259 -6.80 -21.79 0.40
N ASP A 260 -7.82 -21.39 -0.36
CA ASP A 260 -8.57 -22.25 -1.28
C ASP A 260 -7.91 -22.29 -2.66
N ASP A 261 -7.58 -23.51 -3.13
CA ASP A 261 -6.91 -23.71 -4.41
C ASP A 261 -7.79 -23.28 -5.61
N GLU A 262 -9.11 -23.46 -5.53
CA GLU A 262 -10.04 -23.00 -6.57
C GLU A 262 -10.02 -21.47 -6.65
N VAL A 263 -10.10 -20.80 -5.51
CA VAL A 263 -10.05 -19.34 -5.43
C VAL A 263 -8.71 -18.80 -5.93
N LEU A 264 -7.59 -19.37 -5.49
CA LEU A 264 -6.27 -18.99 -5.98
C LEU A 264 -6.13 -19.16 -7.49
N LYS A 265 -6.64 -20.26 -8.06
CA LYS A 265 -6.64 -20.51 -9.50
C LYS A 265 -7.45 -19.45 -10.26
N ILE A 266 -8.64 -19.12 -9.76
CA ILE A 266 -9.51 -18.09 -10.39
C ILE A 266 -8.85 -16.72 -10.30
N MET A 267 -8.19 -16.41 -9.20
CA MET A 267 -7.41 -15.19 -8.98
C MET A 267 -6.13 -15.10 -9.84
N ASN A 268 -5.80 -16.16 -10.58
CA ASN A 268 -4.52 -16.29 -11.31
C ASN A 268 -3.30 -16.20 -10.39
N ARG A 269 -3.36 -16.89 -9.24
CA ARG A 269 -2.25 -16.99 -8.28
C ARG A 269 -1.51 -18.32 -8.46
N ASN A 270 -0.22 -18.30 -8.19
CA ASN A 270 0.61 -19.51 -8.18
C ASN A 270 0.35 -20.31 -6.92
N ILE A 271 -0.45 -21.39 -7.02
CA ILE A 271 -0.87 -22.22 -5.89
C ILE A 271 0.32 -22.86 -5.17
N PRO A 272 1.25 -23.58 -5.85
CA PRO A 272 2.43 -24.14 -5.18
C PRO A 272 3.26 -23.06 -4.44
N ALA A 273 3.51 -21.93 -5.07
CA ALA A 273 4.26 -20.85 -4.44
C ALA A 273 3.51 -20.25 -3.23
N THR A 274 2.18 -20.12 -3.30
CA THR A 274 1.40 -19.62 -2.17
C THR A 274 1.47 -20.55 -0.96
N LYS A 275 1.34 -21.88 -1.18
CA LYS A 275 1.47 -22.87 -0.11
C LYS A 275 2.87 -22.88 0.51
N LYS A 276 3.90 -22.89 -0.34
CA LYS A 276 5.30 -22.87 0.11
C LYS A 276 5.64 -21.56 0.85
N ALA A 277 5.10 -20.43 0.42
CA ALA A 277 5.28 -19.16 1.12
C ALA A 277 4.73 -19.19 2.55
N VAL A 278 3.57 -19.82 2.77
CA VAL A 278 3.03 -20.02 4.14
C VAL A 278 3.99 -20.87 4.99
N GLU A 279 4.59 -21.92 4.44
CA GLU A 279 5.58 -22.74 5.16
C GLU A 279 6.81 -21.91 5.56
N ILE A 280 7.35 -21.10 4.63
CA ILE A 280 8.49 -20.21 4.89
C ILE A 280 8.13 -19.18 5.97
N MET A 281 6.92 -18.60 5.92
CA MET A 281 6.44 -17.67 6.94
C MET A 281 6.39 -18.35 8.33
N GLN A 282 5.93 -19.60 8.41
CA GLN A 282 5.96 -20.35 9.68
C GLN A 282 7.38 -20.63 10.16
N GLU A 283 8.35 -20.85 9.26
CA GLU A 283 9.74 -21.05 9.62
C GLU A 283 10.35 -19.77 10.21
N VAL A 284 10.20 -18.63 9.54
CA VAL A 284 10.77 -17.37 10.04
C VAL A 284 10.07 -16.90 11.33
N ARG A 285 8.78 -17.20 11.51
CA ARG A 285 8.05 -16.93 12.75
C ARG A 285 8.68 -17.60 13.96
N LYS A 286 9.20 -18.84 13.82
CA LYS A 286 9.92 -19.55 14.90
C LYS A 286 11.18 -18.82 15.33
N SER A 287 11.77 -18.01 14.47
CA SER A 287 12.95 -17.19 14.76
C SER A 287 12.61 -15.80 15.35
N GLY A 288 11.32 -15.53 15.61
CA GLY A 288 10.86 -14.26 16.20
C GLY A 288 10.47 -13.18 15.17
N THR A 289 10.52 -13.47 13.86
CA THR A 289 9.98 -12.58 12.84
C THR A 289 8.46 -12.55 12.91
N LEU A 290 7.86 -11.37 12.95
CA LEU A 290 6.41 -11.21 12.83
C LEU A 290 5.96 -11.46 11.39
N VAL A 291 4.92 -12.27 11.22
CA VAL A 291 4.39 -12.63 9.90
C VAL A 291 3.01 -12.05 9.67
N ALA A 292 2.85 -11.40 8.54
CA ALA A 292 1.62 -10.70 8.18
C ALA A 292 1.12 -11.09 6.77
N THR A 293 -0.21 -11.09 6.59
CA THR A 293 -0.81 -11.42 5.30
C THR A 293 -2.09 -10.63 5.02
N ASN A 294 -2.52 -10.66 3.76
CA ASN A 294 -3.82 -10.17 3.31
C ASN A 294 -4.65 -11.31 2.73
N ILE A 295 -5.95 -11.27 3.00
CA ILE A 295 -6.97 -12.17 2.45
C ILE A 295 -8.03 -11.33 1.75
N ILE A 296 -8.47 -11.77 0.56
CA ILE A 296 -9.63 -11.18 -0.11
C ILE A 296 -10.86 -11.98 0.29
N ILE A 297 -11.80 -11.32 0.94
CA ILE A 297 -13.08 -11.93 1.35
C ILE A 297 -14.20 -11.59 0.37
N ASP A 298 -15.25 -12.41 0.36
CA ASP A 298 -16.42 -12.28 -0.52
C ASP A 298 -16.02 -12.15 -2.00
N TYR A 299 -15.01 -12.93 -2.44
CA TYR A 299 -14.55 -12.91 -3.82
C TYR A 299 -15.63 -13.39 -4.77
N VAL A 300 -15.96 -12.62 -5.81
CA VAL A 300 -17.00 -12.95 -6.79
C VAL A 300 -16.37 -13.35 -8.11
N HIS A 301 -16.79 -14.52 -8.65
CA HIS A 301 -16.42 -14.95 -9.98
C HIS A 301 -17.59 -15.65 -10.65
N ASN A 302 -17.95 -15.21 -11.87
CA ASN A 302 -19.09 -15.75 -12.64
C ASN A 302 -20.39 -15.85 -11.81
N GLY A 303 -20.69 -14.85 -10.99
CA GLY A 303 -21.89 -14.80 -10.14
C GLY A 303 -21.82 -15.65 -8.88
N LYS A 304 -20.78 -16.46 -8.68
CA LYS A 304 -20.57 -17.23 -7.46
C LYS A 304 -19.73 -16.41 -6.46
N VAL A 305 -20.18 -16.34 -5.21
CA VAL A 305 -19.45 -15.71 -4.10
C VAL A 305 -18.63 -16.77 -3.37
N TYR A 306 -17.35 -16.48 -3.15
CA TYR A 306 -16.43 -17.27 -2.34
C TYR A 306 -16.14 -16.48 -1.07
N PRO A 307 -16.69 -16.88 0.11
CA PRO A 307 -16.58 -16.08 1.34
C PRO A 307 -15.15 -15.86 1.82
N ASN A 308 -14.33 -16.91 1.73
CA ASN A 308 -12.88 -16.86 2.07
C ASN A 308 -12.59 -16.41 3.52
N TYR A 309 -13.51 -16.69 4.46
CA TYR A 309 -13.37 -16.35 5.89
C TYR A 309 -12.66 -17.47 6.65
N TYR A 310 -11.35 -17.41 6.77
CA TYR A 310 -10.53 -18.42 7.46
C TYR A 310 -10.00 -17.89 8.80
N LYS A 311 -10.84 -17.24 9.61
CA LYS A 311 -10.41 -16.55 10.84
C LYS A 311 -9.51 -17.41 11.72
N GLN A 312 -9.97 -18.59 12.12
CA GLN A 312 -9.21 -19.49 13.00
C GLN A 312 -7.83 -19.87 12.41
N LEU A 313 -7.78 -20.18 11.10
CA LEU A 313 -6.54 -20.55 10.42
C LEU A 313 -5.59 -19.36 10.30
N LEU A 314 -6.13 -18.16 10.13
CA LEU A 314 -5.35 -16.92 10.08
C LEU A 314 -4.75 -16.60 11.45
N GLU A 315 -5.54 -16.66 12.53
CA GLU A 315 -5.08 -16.43 13.91
C GLU A 315 -4.02 -17.46 14.33
N GLU A 316 -4.12 -18.71 13.87
CA GLU A 316 -3.11 -19.74 14.14
C GLU A 316 -1.79 -19.44 13.42
N LYS A 317 -1.85 -19.01 12.15
CA LYS A 317 -0.66 -18.96 11.27
C LYS A 317 0.01 -17.59 11.18
N PHE A 318 -0.68 -16.50 11.49
CA PHE A 318 -0.15 -15.16 11.30
C PHE A 318 -0.30 -14.31 12.57
N ASP A 319 0.67 -13.44 12.79
CA ASP A 319 0.62 -12.46 13.88
C ASP A 319 -0.30 -11.29 13.52
N TYR A 320 -0.41 -11.01 12.22
CA TYR A 320 -1.29 -10.00 11.68
C TYR A 320 -1.90 -10.45 10.36
N PHE A 321 -3.18 -10.10 10.14
CA PHE A 321 -3.83 -10.28 8.85
C PHE A 321 -4.87 -9.18 8.58
N ALA A 322 -5.03 -8.81 7.32
CA ALA A 322 -6.06 -7.89 6.88
C ALA A 322 -7.06 -8.60 5.97
N TRP A 323 -8.34 -8.39 6.24
CA TRP A 323 -9.42 -8.77 5.35
C TRP A 323 -9.77 -7.63 4.41
N ASN A 324 -9.63 -7.88 3.11
CA ASN A 324 -9.99 -6.95 2.07
C ASN A 324 -11.27 -7.43 1.38
N PRO A 325 -12.43 -6.81 1.62
CA PRO A 325 -13.65 -7.14 0.88
C PRO A 325 -13.42 -6.97 -0.62
N TYR A 326 -13.80 -7.99 -1.41
CA TYR A 326 -13.62 -7.94 -2.85
C TYR A 326 -14.38 -6.76 -3.47
N PHE A 327 -13.72 -6.09 -4.39
CA PHE A 327 -14.26 -5.00 -5.18
C PHE A 327 -14.18 -5.37 -6.67
N ASP A 328 -15.35 -5.48 -7.32
CA ASP A 328 -15.48 -5.85 -8.72
C ASP A 328 -15.10 -4.74 -9.72
N GLY A 329 -14.70 -3.59 -9.19
CA GLY A 329 -14.34 -2.41 -9.97
C GLY A 329 -15.51 -1.45 -10.22
N HIS A 330 -16.76 -1.84 -9.96
CA HIS A 330 -17.93 -0.97 -10.13
C HIS A 330 -18.25 -0.25 -8.82
N PHE A 331 -17.93 1.03 -8.75
CA PHE A 331 -18.23 1.85 -7.59
C PHE A 331 -19.67 2.36 -7.63
N ASP A 332 -20.41 2.08 -6.57
CA ASP A 332 -21.72 2.68 -6.27
C ASP A 332 -21.69 3.21 -4.84
N LEU A 333 -22.01 4.48 -4.66
CA LEU A 333 -21.87 5.17 -3.38
C LEU A 333 -22.75 4.56 -2.30
N LYS A 334 -24.02 4.23 -2.64
CA LYS A 334 -24.97 3.65 -1.68
C LYS A 334 -24.56 2.25 -1.27
N ARG A 335 -24.14 1.41 -2.22
CA ARG A 335 -23.62 0.07 -1.94
C ARG A 335 -22.37 0.14 -1.06
N ALA A 336 -21.47 1.09 -1.32
CA ALA A 336 -20.26 1.28 -0.53
C ALA A 336 -20.58 1.73 0.89
N GLU A 337 -21.56 2.61 1.10
CA GLU A 337 -22.05 3.04 2.41
C GLU A 337 -22.62 1.86 3.21
N GLU A 338 -23.53 1.07 2.62
CA GLU A 338 -24.10 -0.12 3.24
C GLU A 338 -23.03 -1.16 3.64
N ARG A 339 -22.01 -1.33 2.79
CA ARG A 339 -20.88 -2.22 3.08
C ARG A 339 -19.95 -1.66 4.14
N PHE A 340 -19.75 -0.35 4.16
CA PHE A 340 -18.95 0.31 5.18
C PHE A 340 -19.51 0.02 6.57
N ASP A 341 -20.81 0.21 6.76
CA ASP A 341 -21.49 -0.08 8.02
C ASP A 341 -21.37 -1.56 8.42
N LYS A 342 -21.45 -2.48 7.44
CA LYS A 342 -21.31 -3.92 7.67
C LYS A 342 -19.91 -4.33 8.14
N TYR A 343 -18.84 -3.77 7.57
CA TYR A 343 -17.47 -4.25 7.78
C TYR A 343 -16.67 -3.44 8.79
N ILE A 344 -17.13 -2.25 9.16
CA ILE A 344 -16.35 -1.28 9.98
C ILE A 344 -16.96 -1.00 11.34
N VAL A 345 -18.20 -1.38 11.56
CA VAL A 345 -18.87 -1.27 12.89
C VAL A 345 -18.41 -2.34 13.87
#